data_2b57d7d11de0d51f62ecaeb9aa6bd48a
#
_entry.id   2b57d7d11de0d51f62ecaeb9aa6bd48a
#
_cell.length_a   1.000
_cell.length_b   1.000
_cell.length_c   1.000
_cell.angle_alpha   90.00
_cell.angle_beta   90.00
_cell.angle_gamma   90.00
#
_symmetry.space_group_name_H-M   'P 1'
#
loop_
_entity.id
_entity.type
_entity.pdbx_description
1 polymer ?
#
loop_
_entity_poly.entity_id
_entity_poly.type
_entity_poly.pdbx_seq_one_letter_code
_entity_poly.pdbx_strand_id
1 'polypeptide(L)'
;FRQLGLITVPLLCVTLSEYVHASMFIAAFVAGFAVQFGFKDASHIGAEFTDEWGQVINYFVFFLFGLIVVRNWDGFHPTLIVYAVLSLTLIRMVPVSIALIGTHLSKATVLFMGWFGPRGLASIVLGLAYLEQEARLPGETTIKLIVMMTILLSIFAHGISALPGADLYARSIKTLNGSAPELDHN
;
A
#
# COMPACT_ATOMS: atom_id res chain seq x y z
N PHE A 1 -19.75 12.43 -21.02
CA PHE A 1 -19.69 13.50 -19.99
C PHE A 1 -19.46 12.95 -18.58
N ARG A 2 -20.06 11.80 -18.16
CA ARG A 2 -19.87 11.24 -16.81
C ARG A 2 -18.42 10.81 -16.54
N GLN A 3 -17.75 10.18 -17.50
CA GLN A 3 -16.36 9.76 -17.39
C GLN A 3 -15.39 10.95 -17.25
N LEU A 4 -15.67 12.08 -17.90
CA LEU A 4 -14.88 13.31 -17.74
C LEU A 4 -14.98 13.85 -16.31
N GLY A 5 -16.16 13.79 -15.69
CA GLY A 5 -16.32 14.17 -14.28
C GLY A 5 -15.46 13.34 -13.33
N LEU A 6 -15.33 12.03 -13.60
CA LEU A 6 -14.53 11.11 -12.77
C LEU A 6 -13.01 11.42 -12.84
N ILE A 7 -12.52 11.95 -13.96
CA ILE A 7 -11.13 12.41 -14.08
C ILE A 7 -10.97 13.81 -13.49
N THR A 8 -11.98 14.67 -13.67
CA THR A 8 -11.91 16.07 -13.24
C THR A 8 -11.85 16.22 -11.72
N VAL A 9 -12.62 15.40 -10.97
CA VAL A 9 -12.66 15.48 -9.50
C VAL A 9 -11.28 15.18 -8.88
N PRO A 10 -10.58 14.09 -9.19
CA PRO A 10 -9.22 13.86 -8.69
C PRO A 10 -8.23 14.95 -9.08
N LEU A 11 -8.28 15.45 -10.32
CA LEU A 11 -7.41 16.53 -10.78
C LEU A 11 -7.65 17.83 -10.00
N LEU A 12 -8.91 18.20 -9.76
CA LEU A 12 -9.25 19.34 -8.91
C LEU A 12 -8.77 19.14 -7.48
N CYS A 13 -8.92 17.94 -6.92
CA CYS A 13 -8.40 17.63 -5.59
C CYS A 13 -6.88 17.83 -5.49
N VAL A 14 -6.13 17.36 -6.49
CA VAL A 14 -4.67 17.53 -6.53
C VAL A 14 -4.31 19.01 -6.65
N THR A 15 -4.86 19.72 -7.64
CA THR A 15 -4.50 21.12 -7.89
C THR A 15 -4.89 22.06 -6.75
N LEU A 16 -6.10 21.88 -6.17
CA LEU A 16 -6.55 22.69 -5.02
C LEU A 16 -5.73 22.38 -3.76
N SER A 17 -5.40 21.11 -3.52
CA SER A 17 -4.61 20.72 -2.37
C SER A 17 -3.21 21.33 -2.43
N GLU A 18 -2.60 21.33 -3.61
CA GLU A 18 -1.28 21.91 -3.81
C GLU A 18 -1.31 23.44 -3.61
N TYR A 19 -2.34 24.10 -4.11
CA TYR A 19 -2.52 25.54 -3.94
C TYR A 19 -2.67 25.96 -2.47
N VAL A 20 -3.37 25.18 -1.64
CA VAL A 20 -3.58 25.49 -0.21
C VAL A 20 -2.59 24.75 0.71
N HIS A 21 -1.55 24.12 0.17
CA HIS A 21 -0.56 23.31 0.91
C HIS A 21 -1.18 22.23 1.78
N ALA A 22 -2.27 21.61 1.30
CA ALA A 22 -2.96 20.51 1.98
C ALA A 22 -2.54 19.17 1.39
N SER A 23 -2.81 18.08 2.13
CA SER A 23 -2.53 16.73 1.64
C SER A 23 -3.48 16.32 0.51
N MET A 24 -2.94 16.10 -0.69
CA MET A 24 -3.69 15.61 -1.84
C MET A 24 -4.33 14.24 -1.59
N PHE A 25 -3.72 13.40 -0.74
CA PHE A 25 -4.24 12.08 -0.40
C PHE A 25 -5.51 12.17 0.45
N ILE A 26 -5.51 13.06 1.44
CA ILE A 26 -6.69 13.33 2.28
C ILE A 26 -7.81 13.95 1.44
N ALA A 27 -7.49 14.91 0.58
CA ALA A 27 -8.46 15.55 -0.29
C ALA A 27 -9.11 14.55 -1.26
N ALA A 28 -8.32 13.68 -1.90
CA ALA A 28 -8.82 12.64 -2.79
C ALA A 28 -9.71 11.62 -2.04
N PHE A 29 -9.32 11.20 -0.83
CA PHE A 29 -10.11 10.31 0.00
C PHE A 29 -11.47 10.93 0.36
N VAL A 30 -11.48 12.18 0.85
CA VAL A 30 -12.71 12.89 1.23
C VAL A 30 -13.61 13.12 0.01
N ALA A 31 -13.03 13.44 -1.16
CA ALA A 31 -13.78 13.60 -2.40
C ALA A 31 -14.43 12.28 -2.85
N GLY A 32 -13.71 11.15 -2.79
CA GLY A 32 -14.28 9.84 -3.08
C GLY A 32 -15.43 9.48 -2.14
N PHE A 33 -15.27 9.77 -0.86
CA PHE A 33 -16.30 9.58 0.15
C PHE A 33 -17.55 10.45 -0.13
N ALA A 34 -17.35 11.73 -0.46
CA ALA A 34 -18.44 12.65 -0.83
C ALA A 34 -19.22 12.18 -2.07
N VAL A 35 -18.52 11.68 -3.10
CA VAL A 35 -19.15 11.11 -4.31
C VAL A 35 -19.99 9.89 -3.96
N GLN A 36 -19.51 9.01 -3.10
CA GLN A 36 -20.25 7.82 -2.65
C GLN A 36 -21.58 8.17 -1.97
N PHE A 37 -21.62 9.22 -1.15
CA PHE A 37 -22.84 9.65 -0.45
C PHE A 37 -23.76 10.50 -1.32
N GLY A 38 -23.19 11.36 -2.18
CA GLY A 38 -23.97 12.31 -2.98
C GLY A 38 -24.50 11.74 -4.30
N PHE A 39 -23.81 10.80 -4.90
CA PHE A 39 -24.10 10.30 -6.27
C PHE A 39 -23.92 8.79 -6.37
N LYS A 40 -24.79 8.02 -5.73
CA LYS A 40 -24.69 6.55 -5.68
C LYS A 40 -24.60 5.89 -7.05
N ASP A 41 -25.38 6.35 -8.05
CA ASP A 41 -25.35 5.79 -9.40
C ASP A 41 -24.04 6.10 -10.15
N ALA A 42 -23.41 7.23 -9.86
CA ALA A 42 -22.10 7.59 -10.43
C ALA A 42 -20.95 6.80 -9.76
N SER A 43 -21.15 6.36 -8.53
CA SER A 43 -20.17 5.59 -7.75
C SER A 43 -19.89 4.21 -8.38
N HIS A 44 -20.90 3.50 -8.87
CA HIS A 44 -20.70 2.18 -9.51
C HIS A 44 -19.97 2.27 -10.84
N ILE A 45 -20.38 3.19 -11.72
CA ILE A 45 -19.70 3.43 -13.01
C ILE A 45 -18.29 3.98 -12.80
N GLY A 46 -18.12 4.79 -11.74
CA GLY A 46 -16.83 5.34 -11.34
C GLY A 46 -15.87 4.28 -10.81
N ALA A 47 -16.36 3.29 -10.08
CA ALA A 47 -15.54 2.22 -9.54
C ALA A 47 -14.91 1.37 -10.67
N GLU A 48 -15.69 0.92 -11.65
CA GLU A 48 -15.16 0.15 -12.79
C GLU A 48 -14.12 0.95 -13.57
N PHE A 49 -14.43 2.20 -13.93
CA PHE A 49 -13.51 3.07 -14.65
C PHE A 49 -12.22 3.33 -13.86
N THR A 50 -12.34 3.58 -12.55
CA THR A 50 -11.20 3.85 -11.68
C THR A 50 -10.34 2.60 -11.49
N ASP A 51 -10.96 1.42 -11.46
CA ASP A 51 -10.24 0.13 -11.33
C ASP A 51 -9.40 -0.15 -12.57
N GLU A 52 -9.97 -0.01 -13.77
CA GLU A 52 -9.24 -0.26 -15.03
C GLU A 52 -8.08 0.73 -15.23
N TRP A 53 -8.36 2.02 -15.12
CA TRP A 53 -7.35 3.08 -15.28
C TRP A 53 -6.36 3.10 -14.14
N GLY A 54 -6.82 2.78 -12.93
CA GLY A 54 -5.97 2.63 -11.76
C GLY A 54 -4.91 1.54 -11.95
N GLN A 55 -5.26 0.42 -12.59
CA GLN A 55 -4.31 -0.64 -12.91
C GLN A 55 -3.25 -0.17 -13.91
N VAL A 56 -3.64 0.54 -14.98
CA VAL A 56 -2.68 1.07 -15.97
C VAL A 56 -1.70 2.05 -15.31
N ILE A 57 -2.22 2.99 -14.53
CA ILE A 57 -1.39 3.95 -13.77
C ILE A 57 -0.48 3.21 -12.79
N ASN A 58 -0.98 2.18 -12.13
CA ASN A 58 -0.22 1.34 -11.21
C ASN A 58 1.00 0.71 -11.91
N TYR A 59 0.81 0.07 -13.08
CA TYR A 59 1.91 -0.49 -13.85
C TYR A 59 2.94 0.58 -14.26
N PHE A 60 2.47 1.75 -14.65
CA PHE A 60 3.36 2.87 -14.99
C PHE A 60 4.20 3.34 -13.79
N VAL A 61 3.58 3.46 -12.60
CA VAL A 61 4.30 3.80 -11.37
C VAL A 61 5.33 2.74 -10.99
N PHE A 62 5.00 1.45 -11.11
CA PHE A 62 5.97 0.38 -10.88
C PHE A 62 7.13 0.43 -11.88
N PHE A 63 6.85 0.74 -13.13
CA PHE A 63 7.89 0.91 -14.15
C PHE A 63 8.82 2.08 -13.82
N LEU A 64 8.28 3.25 -13.46
CA LEU A 64 9.09 4.41 -13.04
C LEU A 64 9.92 4.09 -11.79
N PHE A 65 9.33 3.41 -10.82
CA PHE A 65 10.05 2.97 -9.64
C PHE A 65 11.22 2.05 -10.00
N GLY A 66 11.01 1.10 -10.90
CA GLY A 66 12.06 0.23 -11.41
C GLY A 66 13.21 0.99 -12.04
N LEU A 67 12.93 2.03 -12.85
CA LEU A 67 13.96 2.89 -13.45
C LEU A 67 14.78 3.63 -12.37
N ILE A 68 14.12 4.14 -11.33
CA ILE A 68 14.80 4.83 -10.23
C ILE A 68 15.69 3.85 -9.45
N VAL A 69 15.21 2.63 -9.19
CA VAL A 69 16.01 1.58 -8.54
C VAL A 69 17.26 1.25 -9.36
N VAL A 70 17.13 1.04 -10.67
CA VAL A 70 18.26 0.73 -11.55
C VAL A 70 19.26 1.88 -11.56
N ARG A 71 18.80 3.12 -11.59
CA ARG A 71 19.69 4.29 -11.57
C ARG A 71 20.51 4.42 -10.29
N ASN A 72 20.00 3.91 -9.17
CA ASN A 72 20.65 3.97 -7.87
C ASN A 72 21.27 2.63 -7.45
N TRP A 73 21.44 1.68 -8.40
CA TRP A 73 21.86 0.32 -8.11
C TRP A 73 23.18 0.21 -7.35
N ASP A 74 24.15 1.05 -7.71
CA ASP A 74 25.50 1.06 -7.09
C ASP A 74 25.48 1.53 -5.63
N GLY A 75 24.41 2.19 -5.20
CA GLY A 75 24.22 2.61 -3.81
C GLY A 75 23.72 1.52 -2.87
N PHE A 76 23.29 0.37 -3.40
CA PHE A 76 22.73 -0.70 -2.56
C PHE A 76 23.83 -1.57 -1.94
N HIS A 77 23.90 -1.52 -0.61
CA HIS A 77 24.81 -2.33 0.19
C HIS A 77 24.06 -3.43 0.95
N PRO A 78 24.72 -4.54 1.30
CA PRO A 78 24.08 -5.64 2.03
C PRO A 78 23.39 -5.23 3.34
N THR A 79 23.91 -4.22 4.01
CA THR A 79 23.31 -3.67 5.23
C THR A 79 21.90 -3.13 5.02
N LEU A 80 21.61 -2.55 3.83
CA LEU A 80 20.29 -2.06 3.48
C LEU A 80 19.29 -3.22 3.29
N ILE A 81 19.76 -4.34 2.76
CA ILE A 81 18.96 -5.57 2.61
C ILE A 81 18.58 -6.11 3.99
N VAL A 82 19.54 -6.20 4.91
CA VAL A 82 19.27 -6.64 6.29
C VAL A 82 18.24 -5.72 6.95
N TYR A 83 18.42 -4.40 6.83
CA TYR A 83 17.47 -3.44 7.37
C TYR A 83 16.08 -3.61 6.75
N ALA A 84 15.99 -3.77 5.44
CA ALA A 84 14.72 -3.96 4.73
C ALA A 84 14.02 -5.26 5.19
N VAL A 85 14.76 -6.37 5.34
CA VAL A 85 14.20 -7.63 5.87
C VAL A 85 13.68 -7.45 7.30
N LEU A 86 14.45 -6.83 8.17
CA LEU A 86 14.03 -6.56 9.55
C LEU A 86 12.79 -5.64 9.60
N SER A 87 12.74 -4.62 8.74
CA SER A 87 11.60 -3.72 8.62
C SER A 87 10.34 -4.46 8.17
N LEU A 88 10.48 -5.37 7.21
CA LEU A 88 9.36 -6.13 6.67
C LEU A 88 8.85 -7.22 7.62
N THR A 89 9.71 -7.73 8.47
CA THR A 89 9.41 -8.82 9.42
C THR A 89 9.17 -8.29 10.82
N LEU A 90 10.23 -8.01 11.58
CA LEU A 90 10.14 -7.69 13.01
C LEU A 90 9.39 -6.38 13.26
N ILE A 91 9.83 -5.28 12.63
CA ILE A 91 9.27 -3.95 12.89
C ILE A 91 7.78 -3.89 12.55
N ARG A 92 7.33 -4.70 11.60
CA ARG A 92 5.93 -4.76 11.22
C ARG A 92 5.14 -5.82 11.97
N MET A 93 5.61 -7.07 12.00
CA MET A 93 4.83 -8.19 12.54
C MET A 93 4.65 -8.10 14.05
N VAL A 94 5.63 -7.57 14.77
CA VAL A 94 5.55 -7.44 16.24
C VAL A 94 4.44 -6.47 16.66
N PRO A 95 4.36 -5.22 16.15
CA PRO A 95 3.25 -4.32 16.50
C PRO A 95 1.88 -4.85 16.11
N VAL A 96 1.76 -5.49 14.94
CA VAL A 96 0.48 -6.10 14.51
C VAL A 96 0.09 -7.21 15.48
N SER A 97 1.03 -8.08 15.86
CA SER A 97 0.76 -9.15 16.82
C SER A 97 0.34 -8.60 18.19
N ILE A 98 0.97 -7.51 18.64
CA ILE A 98 0.61 -6.84 19.92
C ILE A 98 -0.79 -6.22 19.82
N ALA A 99 -1.10 -5.54 18.71
CA ALA A 99 -2.40 -4.90 18.51
C ALA A 99 -3.57 -5.91 18.45
N LEU A 100 -3.29 -7.15 18.05
CA LEU A 100 -4.27 -8.22 17.97
C LEU A 100 -4.36 -9.08 19.24
N ILE A 101 -3.64 -8.74 20.32
CA ILE A 101 -3.77 -9.42 21.62
C ILE A 101 -5.20 -9.18 22.15
N GLY A 102 -5.86 -10.27 22.54
CA GLY A 102 -7.23 -10.21 23.09
C GLY A 102 -8.35 -10.30 22.05
N THR A 103 -8.06 -10.34 20.75
CA THR A 103 -9.07 -10.52 19.70
C THR A 103 -9.52 -11.97 19.51
N HIS A 104 -8.86 -12.92 20.20
CA HIS A 104 -9.10 -14.37 20.07
C HIS A 104 -8.92 -14.93 18.64
N LEU A 105 -8.26 -14.18 17.75
CA LEU A 105 -7.93 -14.65 16.41
C LEU A 105 -6.88 -15.76 16.44
N SER A 106 -6.93 -16.66 15.46
CA SER A 106 -5.97 -17.74 15.32
C SER A 106 -4.56 -17.21 15.03
N LYS A 107 -3.53 -17.94 15.42
CA LYS A 107 -2.14 -17.58 15.13
C LYS A 107 -1.88 -17.44 13.62
N ALA A 108 -2.58 -18.25 12.81
CA ALA A 108 -2.50 -18.18 11.35
C ALA A 108 -3.04 -16.85 10.83
N THR A 109 -4.16 -16.36 11.37
CA THR A 109 -4.75 -15.06 11.04
C THR A 109 -3.82 -13.91 11.43
N VAL A 110 -3.26 -13.94 12.63
CA VAL A 110 -2.32 -12.91 13.11
C VAL A 110 -1.07 -12.85 12.21
N LEU A 111 -0.50 -14.00 11.86
CA LEU A 111 0.65 -14.10 10.96
C LEU A 111 0.30 -13.60 9.55
N PHE A 112 -0.87 -14.01 9.03
CA PHE A 112 -1.33 -13.59 7.71
C PHE A 112 -1.56 -12.07 7.65
N MET A 113 -2.23 -11.50 8.63
CA MET A 113 -2.44 -10.04 8.73
C MET A 113 -1.12 -9.28 8.92
N GLY A 114 -0.21 -9.81 9.73
CA GLY A 114 1.13 -9.25 9.92
C GLY A 114 1.94 -9.23 8.62
N TRP A 115 1.90 -10.30 7.86
CA TRP A 115 2.64 -10.41 6.60
C TRP A 115 1.96 -9.67 5.46
N PHE A 116 0.69 -9.95 5.17
CA PHE A 116 -0.06 -9.40 4.03
C PHE A 116 -0.84 -8.12 4.32
N GLY A 117 -0.67 -7.47 5.46
CA GLY A 117 -1.37 -6.21 5.73
C GLY A 117 -1.18 -5.18 4.59
N PRO A 118 -2.09 -4.21 4.45
CA PRO A 118 -2.22 -3.37 3.25
C PRO A 118 -0.89 -2.72 2.89
N ARG A 119 -0.39 -3.08 1.72
CA ARG A 119 0.75 -2.47 1.05
C ARG A 119 0.36 -2.27 -0.39
N GLY A 120 0.21 -1.04 -0.77
CA GLY A 120 -0.23 -0.71 -2.11
C GLY A 120 0.65 0.33 -2.76
N LEU A 121 0.17 0.79 -3.88
CA LEU A 121 0.67 1.91 -4.66
C LEU A 121 1.03 3.12 -3.77
N ALA A 122 0.26 3.38 -2.70
CA ALA A 122 0.48 4.49 -1.78
C ALA A 122 1.90 4.51 -1.19
N SER A 123 2.47 3.36 -0.82
CA SER A 123 3.83 3.30 -0.28
C SER A 123 4.89 3.68 -1.32
N ILE A 124 4.67 3.30 -2.58
CA ILE A 124 5.55 3.63 -3.70
C ILE A 124 5.42 5.12 -4.03
N VAL A 125 4.19 5.61 -4.16
CA VAL A 125 3.92 7.03 -4.50
C VAL A 125 4.45 7.96 -3.41
N LEU A 126 4.20 7.65 -2.12
CA LEU A 126 4.77 8.40 -1.01
C LEU A 126 6.29 8.33 -0.98
N GLY A 127 6.86 7.15 -1.25
CA GLY A 127 8.31 6.98 -1.39
C GLY A 127 8.88 7.83 -2.52
N LEU A 128 8.25 7.83 -3.69
CA LEU A 128 8.64 8.64 -4.84
C LEU A 128 8.51 10.14 -4.54
N ALA A 129 7.39 10.57 -3.95
CA ALA A 129 7.19 11.96 -3.55
C ALA A 129 8.24 12.42 -2.54
N TYR A 130 8.61 11.56 -1.58
CA TYR A 130 9.70 11.83 -0.64
C TYR A 130 11.07 11.92 -1.33
N LEU A 131 11.32 11.05 -2.33
CA LEU A 131 12.57 11.08 -3.10
C LEU A 131 12.74 12.36 -3.91
N GLU A 132 11.65 12.97 -4.34
CA GLU A 132 11.64 14.23 -5.09
C GLU A 132 11.90 15.46 -4.18
N GLN A 133 11.52 15.39 -2.91
CA GLN A 133 11.76 16.46 -1.96
C GLN A 133 13.22 16.44 -1.49
N GLU A 134 13.98 17.49 -1.77
CA GLU A 134 15.31 17.72 -1.22
C GLU A 134 15.19 18.24 0.22
N ALA A 135 15.08 17.31 1.18
CA ALA A 135 14.90 17.68 2.59
C ALA A 135 16.17 18.21 3.27
N ARG A 136 17.33 18.17 2.60
CA ARG A 136 18.66 18.59 3.10
C ARG A 136 19.01 18.02 4.48
N LEU A 137 18.53 16.82 4.76
CA LEU A 137 18.78 16.13 6.03
C LEU A 137 20.11 15.39 6.00
N PRO A 138 20.86 15.35 7.12
CA PRO A 138 22.01 14.46 7.22
C PRO A 138 21.60 13.01 6.97
N GLY A 139 22.27 12.33 6.02
CA GLY A 139 21.94 10.94 5.68
C GLY A 139 20.75 10.75 4.74
N GLU A 140 20.25 11.80 4.12
CA GLU A 140 19.11 11.75 3.19
C GLU A 140 19.27 10.66 2.12
N THR A 141 20.44 10.57 1.50
CA THR A 141 20.74 9.53 0.50
C THR A 141 20.58 8.12 1.07
N THR A 142 21.06 7.90 2.30
CA THR A 142 20.91 6.58 2.97
C THR A 142 19.45 6.28 3.24
N ILE A 143 18.65 7.24 3.70
CA ILE A 143 17.22 7.08 3.94
C ILE A 143 16.50 6.73 2.62
N LYS A 144 16.80 7.47 1.55
CA LYS A 144 16.24 7.20 0.21
C LYS A 144 16.55 5.78 -0.26
N LEU A 145 17.80 5.33 -0.13
CA LEU A 145 18.21 3.97 -0.50
C LEU A 145 17.53 2.89 0.35
N ILE A 146 17.38 3.12 1.67
CA ILE A 146 16.66 2.19 2.58
C ILE A 146 15.18 2.08 2.17
N VAL A 147 14.52 3.19 1.89
CA VAL A 147 13.11 3.21 1.47
C VAL A 147 12.96 2.45 0.15
N MET A 148 13.79 2.75 -0.86
CA MET A 148 13.78 2.06 -2.15
C MET A 148 14.02 0.56 -2.01
N MET A 149 15.01 0.13 -1.22
CA MET A 149 15.31 -1.28 -0.98
C MET A 149 14.16 -1.98 -0.27
N THR A 150 13.56 -1.34 0.74
CA THR A 150 12.43 -1.92 1.48
C THR A 150 11.21 -2.10 0.58
N ILE A 151 10.89 -1.12 -0.27
CA ILE A 151 9.79 -1.22 -1.24
C ILE A 151 10.09 -2.32 -2.25
N LEU A 152 11.29 -2.34 -2.84
CA LEU A 152 11.69 -3.36 -3.82
C LEU A 152 11.56 -4.77 -3.24
N LEU A 153 12.14 -5.01 -2.08
CA LEU A 153 12.07 -6.29 -1.40
C LEU A 153 10.62 -6.68 -1.04
N SER A 154 9.82 -5.69 -0.63
CA SER A 154 8.39 -5.89 -0.34
C SER A 154 7.61 -6.37 -1.57
N ILE A 155 7.83 -5.76 -2.74
CA ILE A 155 7.16 -6.15 -3.99
C ILE A 155 7.42 -7.62 -4.31
N PHE A 156 8.69 -8.04 -4.29
CA PHE A 156 9.05 -9.43 -4.58
C PHE A 156 8.58 -10.40 -3.50
N ALA A 157 8.83 -10.09 -2.22
CA ALA A 157 8.47 -10.98 -1.12
C ALA A 157 6.96 -11.22 -1.05
N HIS A 158 6.15 -10.16 -1.14
CA HIS A 158 4.70 -10.29 -1.09
C HIS A 158 4.12 -10.83 -2.41
N GLY A 159 4.65 -10.41 -3.57
CA GLY A 159 4.20 -10.92 -4.86
C GLY A 159 4.39 -12.44 -4.98
N ILE A 160 5.57 -12.95 -4.61
CA ILE A 160 5.86 -14.39 -4.67
C ILE A 160 5.07 -15.16 -3.61
N SER A 161 4.91 -14.61 -2.40
CA SER A 161 4.23 -15.30 -1.30
C SER A 161 2.71 -15.14 -1.30
N ALA A 162 2.11 -14.31 -2.15
CA ALA A 162 0.69 -14.00 -2.12
C ALA A 162 -0.18 -15.24 -2.36
N LEU A 163 0.02 -15.95 -3.46
CA LEU A 163 -0.76 -17.15 -3.78
C LEU A 163 -0.56 -18.28 -2.76
N PRO A 164 0.70 -18.73 -2.48
CA PRO A 164 0.90 -19.80 -1.50
C PRO A 164 0.46 -19.38 -0.09
N GLY A 165 0.63 -18.13 0.29
CA GLY A 165 0.19 -17.63 1.58
C GLY A 165 -1.33 -17.62 1.74
N ALA A 166 -2.05 -17.20 0.70
CA ALA A 166 -3.52 -17.23 0.68
C ALA A 166 -4.05 -18.66 0.75
N ASP A 167 -3.45 -19.60 0.00
CA ASP A 167 -3.83 -21.02 0.03
C ASP A 167 -3.59 -21.67 1.40
N LEU A 168 -2.44 -21.41 2.02
CA LEU A 168 -2.13 -21.91 3.36
C LEU A 168 -3.10 -21.34 4.40
N TYR A 169 -3.42 -20.06 4.30
CA TYR A 169 -4.38 -19.41 5.19
C TYR A 169 -5.78 -19.97 5.01
N ALA A 170 -6.26 -20.13 3.77
CA ALA A 170 -7.55 -20.71 3.46
C ALA A 170 -7.70 -22.16 4.01
N ARG A 171 -6.64 -22.96 3.94
CA ARG A 171 -6.60 -24.30 4.56
C ARG A 171 -6.67 -24.23 6.08
N SER A 172 -5.96 -23.27 6.68
CA SER A 172 -5.95 -23.07 8.14
C SER A 172 -7.33 -22.70 8.67
N ILE A 173 -8.05 -21.79 7.98
CA ILE A 173 -9.42 -21.40 8.40
C ILE A 173 -10.38 -22.58 8.37
N LYS A 174 -10.28 -23.47 7.37
CA LYS A 174 -11.15 -24.67 7.28
C LYS A 174 -11.00 -25.63 8.47
N THR A 175 -9.92 -25.54 9.22
CA THR A 175 -9.66 -26.37 10.40
C THR A 175 -10.11 -25.73 11.71
N LEU A 176 -10.59 -24.48 11.68
CA LEU A 176 -11.07 -23.75 12.84
C LEU A 176 -12.44 -24.29 13.30
N ASN A 177 -12.66 -24.25 14.61
CA ASN A 177 -13.95 -24.58 15.19
C ASN A 177 -15.00 -23.54 14.79
N GLY A 178 -16.26 -23.92 14.63
CA GLY A 178 -17.35 -23.05 14.17
C GLY A 178 -17.65 -21.81 15.05
N SER A 179 -17.01 -21.70 16.22
CA SER A 179 -17.10 -20.55 17.11
C SER A 179 -15.92 -19.58 16.97
N ALA A 180 -15.05 -19.76 15.98
CA ALA A 180 -13.92 -18.89 15.76
C ALA A 180 -14.37 -17.52 15.20
N PRO A 181 -13.81 -16.38 15.68
CA PRO A 181 -14.20 -15.05 15.22
C PRO A 181 -14.06 -14.85 13.71
N GLU A 182 -13.14 -15.59 13.07
CA GLU A 182 -12.92 -15.56 11.62
C GLU A 182 -14.10 -16.11 10.80
N LEU A 183 -15.00 -16.86 11.43
CA LEU A 183 -16.16 -17.49 10.79
C LEU A 183 -17.46 -16.74 11.07
N ASP A 184 -17.42 -15.69 11.88
CA ASP A 184 -18.58 -14.86 12.22
C ASP A 184 -18.92 -13.94 11.04
N HIS A 185 -19.98 -14.28 10.32
CA HIS A 185 -20.49 -13.57 9.14
C HIS A 185 -21.57 -12.53 9.53
N ASN A 186 -21.36 -11.72 10.59
CA ASN A 186 -22.26 -10.61 10.90
C ASN A 186 -21.92 -9.34 10.14
#